data_c6543943921bfd688743b60b6536438a
#
_entry.id   c6543943921bfd688743b60b6536438a
#
_cell.length_a   1.000
_cell.length_b   1.000
_cell.length_c   1.000
_cell.angle_alpha   90.00
_cell.angle_beta   90.00
_cell.angle_gamma   90.00
#
_symmetry.space_group_name_H-M   'P 1'
#
loop_
_entity.id
_entity.type
_entity.pdbx_description
1 polymer ?
#
loop_
_entity_poly.entity_id
_entity_poly.type
_entity_poly.pdbx_seq_one_letter_code
_entity_poly.pdbx_strand_id
1 'polypeptide(L)'
;SGWVGPMASIIIGVAAGTVCYGAVAFKNARKWDDALDVWGVHGIGGFTGAVLTGTLASPHVWDTGDGIGAWTGTPEGYEQQAINIAGACLSVAYAFGVTIVILKIMDAIWPGGIRVTPKEEEVGLDIAQNGERAYVNE
;
A
#
# COMPACT_ATOMS: atom_id res chain seq x y z
N SER A 1 -8.31 5.33 -11.00
CA SER A 1 -7.95 5.56 -12.41
C SER A 1 -9.12 6.07 -13.25
N GLY A 2 -10.36 5.78 -12.94
CA GLY A 2 -11.54 6.28 -13.68
C GLY A 2 -11.85 7.76 -13.47
N TRP A 3 -11.19 8.44 -12.56
CA TRP A 3 -11.51 9.82 -12.15
C TRP A 3 -10.48 10.86 -12.59
N VAL A 4 -9.35 10.44 -13.13
CA VAL A 4 -8.25 11.33 -13.54
C VAL A 4 -7.94 11.18 -15.03
N GLY A 5 -7.63 12.30 -15.69
CA GLY A 5 -7.22 12.31 -17.09
C GLY A 5 -5.83 11.75 -17.32
N PRO A 6 -5.44 11.47 -18.59
CA PRO A 6 -4.15 10.84 -18.92
C PRO A 6 -2.94 11.61 -18.38
N MET A 7 -2.95 12.95 -18.49
CA MET A 7 -1.83 13.77 -18.00
C MET A 7 -1.72 13.71 -16.48
N ALA A 8 -2.84 13.76 -15.76
CA ALA A 8 -2.88 13.61 -14.31
C ALA A 8 -2.39 12.22 -13.88
N SER A 9 -2.73 11.16 -14.64
CA SER A 9 -2.25 9.79 -14.37
C SER A 9 -0.73 9.67 -14.47
N ILE A 10 -0.09 10.36 -15.42
CA ILE A 10 1.38 10.41 -15.52
C ILE A 10 1.99 11.08 -14.28
N ILE A 11 1.42 12.21 -13.85
CA ILE A 11 1.88 12.93 -12.66
C ILE A 11 1.75 12.03 -11.42
N ILE A 12 0.62 11.36 -11.25
CA ILE A 12 0.38 10.41 -10.15
C ILE A 12 1.40 9.27 -10.20
N GLY A 13 1.66 8.71 -11.38
CA GLY A 13 2.63 7.62 -11.57
C GLY A 13 4.05 8.02 -11.15
N VAL A 14 4.52 9.18 -11.60
CA VAL A 14 5.85 9.71 -11.23
C VAL A 14 5.93 10.00 -9.73
N ALA A 15 4.92 10.65 -9.15
CA ALA A 15 4.87 10.94 -7.73
C ALA A 15 4.84 9.67 -6.88
N ALA A 16 3.95 8.72 -7.22
CA ALA A 16 3.85 7.45 -6.53
C ALA A 16 5.15 6.63 -6.61
N GLY A 17 5.77 6.53 -7.79
CA GLY A 17 7.04 5.83 -7.97
C GLY A 17 8.15 6.43 -7.11
N THR A 18 8.26 7.75 -7.07
CA THR A 18 9.26 8.46 -6.25
C THR A 18 9.04 8.23 -4.76
N VAL A 19 7.78 8.36 -4.30
CA VAL A 19 7.42 8.19 -2.88
C VAL A 19 7.61 6.72 -2.46
N CYS A 20 7.19 5.75 -3.28
CA CYS A 20 7.39 4.33 -3.01
C CYS A 20 8.88 3.97 -2.92
N TYR A 21 9.69 4.46 -3.84
CA TYR A 21 11.14 4.25 -3.78
C TYR A 21 11.75 4.78 -2.48
N GLY A 22 11.38 6.00 -2.08
CA GLY A 22 11.81 6.58 -0.81
C GLY A 22 11.35 5.76 0.41
N ALA A 23 10.11 5.27 0.39
CA ALA A 23 9.55 4.43 1.45
C ALA A 23 10.30 3.08 1.56
N VAL A 24 10.58 2.43 0.45
CA VAL A 24 11.37 1.18 0.41
C VAL A 24 12.79 1.41 0.92
N ALA A 25 13.46 2.48 0.47
CA ALA A 25 14.79 2.84 0.96
C ALA A 25 14.79 3.10 2.47
N PHE A 26 13.78 3.80 2.98
CA PHE A 26 13.61 4.04 4.42
C PHE A 26 13.40 2.74 5.20
N LYS A 27 12.50 1.86 4.73
CA LYS A 27 12.24 0.55 5.32
C LYS A 27 13.54 -0.28 5.41
N ASN A 28 14.29 -0.34 4.33
CA ASN A 28 15.55 -1.08 4.26
C ASN A 28 16.61 -0.52 5.23
N ALA A 29 16.71 0.81 5.33
CA ALA A 29 17.59 1.46 6.30
C ALA A 29 17.22 1.14 7.76
N ARG A 30 15.93 0.91 8.03
CA ARG A 30 15.41 0.51 9.35
C ARG A 30 15.45 -1.00 9.58
N LYS A 31 15.81 -1.80 8.57
CA LYS A 31 15.84 -3.27 8.61
C LYS A 31 14.49 -3.86 9.04
N TRP A 32 13.39 -3.29 8.58
CA TRP A 32 12.07 -3.84 8.82
C TRP A 32 11.88 -5.12 8.00
N ASP A 33 11.24 -6.10 8.62
CA ASP A 33 10.91 -7.38 8.01
C ASP A 33 9.70 -7.23 7.07
N ASP A 34 9.98 -6.95 5.81
CA ASP A 34 9.00 -6.82 4.71
C ASP A 34 9.73 -7.17 3.40
N ALA A 35 9.85 -8.47 3.15
CA ALA A 35 10.64 -9.00 2.03
C ALA A 35 10.10 -8.57 0.64
N LEU A 36 8.80 -8.32 0.52
CA LEU A 36 8.14 -7.96 -0.73
C LEU A 36 7.88 -6.47 -0.89
N ASP A 37 8.42 -5.64 0.00
CA ASP A 37 8.23 -4.18 -0.01
C ASP A 37 6.75 -3.73 0.04
N VAL A 38 5.87 -4.58 0.62
CA VAL A 38 4.41 -4.37 0.63
C VAL A 38 4.04 -3.07 1.32
N TRP A 39 4.67 -2.76 2.45
CA TRP A 39 4.42 -1.51 3.15
C TRP A 39 4.75 -0.29 2.29
N GLY A 40 5.91 -0.28 1.64
CA GLY A 40 6.38 0.85 0.83
C GLY A 40 5.60 1.01 -0.47
N VAL A 41 5.34 -0.10 -1.17
CA VAL A 41 4.72 -0.07 -2.50
C VAL A 41 3.19 0.01 -2.39
N HIS A 42 2.56 -0.88 -1.61
CA HIS A 42 1.10 -0.93 -1.52
C HIS A 42 0.53 -0.01 -0.44
N GLY A 43 1.15 0.04 0.75
CA GLY A 43 0.71 0.91 1.84
C GLY A 43 0.90 2.39 1.51
N ILE A 44 2.15 2.82 1.37
CA ILE A 44 2.48 4.23 1.11
C ILE A 44 2.05 4.64 -0.31
N GLY A 45 2.26 3.78 -1.31
CA GLY A 45 1.85 4.05 -2.69
C GLY A 45 0.34 4.16 -2.84
N GLY A 46 -0.42 3.26 -2.21
CA GLY A 46 -1.90 3.30 -2.21
C GLY A 46 -2.45 4.56 -1.53
N PHE A 47 -1.91 4.92 -0.36
CA PHE A 47 -2.27 6.16 0.32
C PHE A 47 -1.97 7.40 -0.52
N THR A 48 -0.76 7.47 -1.08
CA THR A 48 -0.35 8.56 -1.99
C THR A 48 -1.28 8.65 -3.20
N GLY A 49 -1.60 7.51 -3.81
CA GLY A 49 -2.53 7.44 -4.94
C GLY A 49 -3.92 7.94 -4.60
N ALA A 50 -4.47 7.56 -3.44
CA ALA A 50 -5.78 8.04 -2.98
C ALA A 50 -5.80 9.56 -2.80
N VAL A 51 -4.77 10.12 -2.14
CA VAL A 51 -4.64 11.57 -1.93
C VAL A 51 -4.52 12.31 -3.27
N LEU A 52 -3.67 11.84 -4.17
CA LEU A 52 -3.47 12.48 -5.48
C LEU A 52 -4.67 12.34 -6.40
N THR A 53 -5.42 11.23 -6.31
CA THR A 53 -6.68 11.07 -7.04
C THR A 53 -7.71 12.10 -6.58
N GLY A 54 -7.90 12.28 -5.28
CA GLY A 54 -8.79 13.31 -4.75
C GLY A 54 -8.34 14.74 -5.10
N THR A 55 -7.02 14.95 -5.25
CA THR A 55 -6.49 16.24 -5.70
C THR A 55 -6.77 16.48 -7.18
N LEU A 56 -6.53 15.50 -8.06
CA LEU A 56 -6.46 15.64 -9.52
C LEU A 56 -7.69 15.09 -10.26
N ALA A 57 -8.74 14.68 -9.55
CA ALA A 57 -9.98 14.23 -10.15
C ALA A 57 -10.59 15.33 -11.03
N SER A 58 -11.17 14.94 -12.17
CA SER A 58 -11.71 15.86 -13.15
C SER A 58 -13.11 15.44 -13.58
N PRO A 59 -14.11 16.34 -13.54
CA PRO A 59 -15.48 16.04 -13.97
C PRO A 59 -15.57 15.73 -15.46
N HIS A 60 -14.54 16.09 -16.25
CA HIS A 60 -14.51 15.82 -17.70
C HIS A 60 -14.11 14.40 -18.06
N VAL A 61 -13.63 13.61 -17.10
CA VAL A 61 -13.20 12.21 -17.33
C VAL A 61 -14.36 11.25 -17.18
N TRP A 62 -15.29 11.56 -16.29
CA TRP A 62 -16.50 10.79 -16.06
C TRP A 62 -17.73 11.62 -16.40
N ASP A 63 -18.58 11.11 -17.26
CA ASP A 63 -19.72 11.84 -17.85
C ASP A 63 -20.85 12.18 -16.83
N THR A 64 -20.70 11.79 -15.57
CA THR A 64 -21.65 12.08 -14.48
C THR A 64 -21.44 13.45 -13.82
N GLY A 65 -20.36 14.14 -14.10
CA GLY A 65 -20.04 15.44 -13.48
C GLY A 65 -19.55 15.38 -12.01
N ASP A 66 -19.46 14.18 -11.42
CA ASP A 66 -19.22 14.01 -9.98
C ASP A 66 -17.74 14.01 -9.56
N GLY A 67 -16.82 14.07 -10.48
CA GLY A 67 -15.38 13.93 -10.21
C GLY A 67 -14.64 15.26 -10.00
N ILE A 68 -14.99 16.02 -8.97
CA ILE A 68 -14.35 17.32 -8.71
C ILE A 68 -13.17 17.16 -7.76
N GLY A 69 -11.92 17.41 -8.24
CA GLY A 69 -10.73 17.38 -7.42
C GLY A 69 -10.37 18.75 -6.82
N ALA A 70 -9.52 18.74 -5.79
CA ALA A 70 -9.10 19.96 -5.11
C ALA A 70 -8.36 20.96 -6.02
N TRP A 71 -7.78 20.50 -7.14
CA TRP A 71 -7.13 21.36 -8.14
C TRP A 71 -8.06 22.41 -8.76
N THR A 72 -9.38 22.17 -8.71
CA THR A 72 -10.38 23.13 -9.22
C THR A 72 -10.48 24.38 -8.36
N GLY A 73 -9.98 24.33 -7.10
CA GLY A 73 -10.08 25.45 -6.16
C GLY A 73 -11.49 25.75 -5.65
N THR A 74 -12.45 24.83 -5.88
CA THR A 74 -13.82 24.95 -5.42
C THR A 74 -14.04 24.37 -4.02
N PRO A 75 -15.03 24.84 -3.26
CA PRO A 75 -15.37 24.25 -1.96
C PRO A 75 -15.65 22.75 -2.03
N GLU A 76 -16.38 22.32 -3.07
CA GLU A 76 -16.73 20.94 -3.32
C GLU A 76 -15.49 20.07 -3.59
N GLY A 77 -14.51 20.61 -4.33
CA GLY A 77 -13.23 19.94 -4.58
C GLY A 77 -12.41 19.75 -3.30
N TYR A 78 -12.40 20.72 -2.40
CA TYR A 78 -11.74 20.60 -1.10
C TYR A 78 -12.47 19.62 -0.17
N GLU A 79 -13.81 19.62 -0.18
CA GLU A 79 -14.61 18.66 0.57
C GLU A 79 -14.34 17.23 0.10
N GLN A 80 -14.34 16.98 -1.20
CA GLN A 80 -14.02 15.69 -1.79
C GLN A 80 -12.61 15.22 -1.41
N GLN A 81 -11.63 16.11 -1.43
CA GLN A 81 -10.27 15.81 -0.98
C GLN A 81 -10.21 15.42 0.49
N ALA A 82 -10.93 16.14 1.35
CA ALA A 82 -11.00 15.82 2.77
C ALA A 82 -11.63 14.44 3.02
N ILE A 83 -12.70 14.11 2.29
CA ILE A 83 -13.34 12.79 2.34
C ILE A 83 -12.37 11.69 1.90
N ASN A 84 -11.62 11.89 0.83
CA ASN A 84 -10.63 10.93 0.35
C ASN A 84 -9.52 10.68 1.37
N ILE A 85 -8.98 11.74 1.98
CA ILE A 85 -7.97 11.62 3.03
C ILE A 85 -8.54 10.88 4.25
N ALA A 86 -9.73 11.26 4.70
CA ALA A 86 -10.38 10.61 5.83
C ALA A 86 -10.65 9.12 5.56
N GLY A 87 -11.13 8.78 4.36
CA GLY A 87 -11.33 7.40 3.92
C GLY A 87 -10.03 6.60 3.87
N ALA A 88 -8.95 7.19 3.35
CA ALA A 88 -7.63 6.56 3.32
C ALA A 88 -7.09 6.31 4.75
N CYS A 89 -7.19 7.30 5.63
CA CYS A 89 -6.79 7.15 7.03
C CYS A 89 -7.60 6.07 7.76
N LEU A 90 -8.92 6.06 7.56
CA LEU A 90 -9.80 5.05 8.15
C LEU A 90 -9.46 3.65 7.64
N SER A 91 -9.19 3.51 6.35
CA SER A 91 -8.78 2.23 5.74
C SER A 91 -7.48 1.71 6.33
N VAL A 92 -6.49 2.57 6.51
CA VAL A 92 -5.21 2.21 7.15
C VAL A 92 -5.43 1.78 8.59
N ALA A 93 -6.18 2.56 9.38
CA ALA A 93 -6.46 2.24 10.79
C ALA A 93 -7.22 0.91 10.93
N TYR A 94 -8.26 0.72 10.10
CA TYR A 94 -9.05 -0.50 10.09
C TYR A 94 -8.20 -1.72 9.69
N ALA A 95 -7.50 -1.64 8.56
CA ALA A 95 -6.68 -2.75 8.07
C ALA A 95 -5.60 -3.13 9.10
N PHE A 96 -4.90 -2.16 9.68
CA PHE A 96 -3.87 -2.39 10.69
C PHE A 96 -4.46 -3.04 11.95
N GLY A 97 -5.55 -2.48 12.48
CA GLY A 97 -6.21 -3.00 13.69
C GLY A 97 -6.73 -4.42 13.51
N VAL A 98 -7.47 -4.67 12.42
CA VAL A 98 -8.04 -5.99 12.13
C VAL A 98 -6.93 -7.02 11.87
N THR A 99 -5.89 -6.66 11.12
CA THR A 99 -4.77 -7.56 10.85
C THR A 99 -4.05 -7.97 12.13
N ILE A 100 -3.80 -7.04 13.06
CA ILE A 100 -3.21 -7.37 14.37
C ILE A 100 -4.08 -8.38 15.13
N VAL A 101 -5.39 -8.16 15.16
CA VAL A 101 -6.31 -9.08 15.85
C VAL A 101 -6.27 -10.47 15.22
N ILE A 102 -6.37 -10.55 13.89
CA ILE A 102 -6.32 -11.82 13.15
C ILE A 102 -4.99 -12.54 13.42
N LEU A 103 -3.86 -11.86 13.29
CA LEU A 103 -2.54 -12.46 13.49
C LEU A 103 -2.36 -12.96 14.93
N LYS A 104 -2.83 -12.21 15.93
CA LYS A 104 -2.78 -12.66 17.33
C LYS A 104 -3.64 -13.91 17.60
N ILE A 105 -4.83 -13.97 16.98
CA ILE A 105 -5.69 -15.14 17.09
C ILE A 105 -5.02 -16.34 16.42
N MET A 106 -4.48 -16.17 15.22
CA MET A 106 -3.78 -17.22 14.50
C MET A 106 -2.56 -17.74 15.28
N ASP A 107 -1.76 -16.83 15.82
CA ASP A 107 -0.57 -17.18 16.61
C ASP A 107 -0.92 -17.95 17.90
N ALA A 108 -2.05 -17.62 18.51
CA ALA A 108 -2.54 -18.32 19.71
C ALA A 108 -3.12 -19.71 19.41
N ILE A 109 -3.69 -19.91 18.22
CA ILE A 109 -4.35 -21.18 17.84
C ILE A 109 -3.35 -22.15 17.18
N TRP A 110 -2.34 -21.63 16.48
CA TRP A 110 -1.42 -22.45 15.71
C TRP A 110 -0.33 -23.07 16.61
N PRO A 111 -0.18 -24.40 16.64
CA PRO A 111 0.86 -25.04 17.43
C PRO A 111 2.27 -24.58 16.99
N GLY A 112 2.99 -23.93 17.88
CA GLY A 112 4.33 -23.38 17.59
C GLY A 112 4.35 -21.94 17.07
N GLY A 113 3.18 -21.31 16.93
CA GLY A 113 3.05 -19.93 16.39
C GLY A 113 3.03 -19.90 14.86
N ILE A 114 2.81 -18.70 14.31
CA ILE A 114 2.74 -18.49 12.85
C ILE A 114 4.08 -18.10 12.24
N ARG A 115 5.09 -17.81 13.05
CA ARG A 115 6.42 -17.41 12.59
C ARG A 115 7.36 -18.61 12.59
N VAL A 116 8.10 -18.76 11.51
CA VAL A 116 9.15 -19.77 11.40
C VAL A 116 10.32 -19.46 12.34
N THR A 117 11.09 -20.49 12.68
CA THR A 117 12.28 -20.32 13.52
C THR A 117 13.38 -19.56 12.75
N PRO A 118 14.27 -18.82 13.44
CA PRO A 118 15.39 -18.12 12.77
C PRO A 118 16.27 -19.07 11.94
N LYS A 119 16.38 -20.33 12.34
CA LYS A 119 17.15 -21.35 11.61
C LYS A 119 16.48 -21.75 10.30
N GLU A 120 15.16 -21.89 10.28
CA GLU A 120 14.40 -22.19 9.06
C GLU A 120 14.43 -20.98 8.09
N GLU A 121 14.38 -19.75 8.63
CA GLU A 121 14.49 -18.53 7.86
C GLU A 121 15.88 -18.40 7.21
N GLU A 122 16.95 -18.77 7.90
CA GLU A 122 18.32 -18.78 7.38
C GLU A 122 18.53 -19.85 6.28
N VAL A 123 17.92 -21.01 6.42
CA VAL A 123 17.99 -22.11 5.42
C VAL A 123 17.16 -21.79 4.18
N GLY A 124 16.10 -20.99 4.32
CA GLY A 124 15.11 -20.69 3.29
C GLY A 124 13.87 -21.57 3.42
N LEU A 125 12.69 -20.97 3.29
CA LEU A 125 11.41 -21.64 3.49
C LEU A 125 11.07 -22.65 2.40
N ASP A 126 11.60 -22.47 1.20
CA ASP A 126 11.50 -23.41 0.10
C ASP A 126 12.08 -24.78 0.49
N ILE A 127 13.24 -24.79 1.14
CA ILE A 127 13.88 -26.03 1.63
C ILE A 127 13.27 -26.48 2.95
N ALA A 128 13.13 -25.57 3.93
CA ALA A 128 12.78 -25.93 5.30
C ALA A 128 11.32 -26.39 5.45
N GLN A 129 10.39 -25.84 4.66
CA GLN A 129 8.97 -26.15 4.76
C GLN A 129 8.40 -26.86 3.55
N ASN A 130 8.81 -26.50 2.33
CA ASN A 130 8.27 -27.08 1.12
C ASN A 130 9.09 -28.27 0.60
N GLY A 131 10.33 -28.46 1.08
CA GLY A 131 11.22 -29.52 0.65
C GLY A 131 11.69 -29.38 -0.80
N GLU A 132 11.50 -28.22 -1.40
CA GLU A 132 11.86 -27.89 -2.78
C GLU A 132 12.93 -26.81 -2.81
N ARG A 133 13.81 -26.85 -3.78
CA ARG A 133 14.83 -25.84 -3.99
C ARG A 133 14.45 -24.95 -5.16
N ALA A 134 14.14 -23.68 -4.89
CA ALA A 134 13.73 -22.73 -5.93
C ALA A 134 14.89 -22.32 -6.86
N TYR A 135 16.11 -22.20 -6.29
CA TYR A 135 17.32 -21.87 -7.06
C TYR A 135 18.44 -22.86 -6.75
N VAL A 136 19.11 -23.34 -7.79
CA VAL A 136 20.35 -24.11 -7.67
C VAL A 136 21.50 -23.13 -7.96
N ASN A 137 22.27 -22.75 -6.95
CA ASN A 137 23.53 -22.07 -7.15
C ASN A 137 24.53 -23.08 -7.67
N GLU A 138 24.95 -22.95 -8.92
CA GLU A 138 26.06 -23.71 -9.50
C GLU A 138 27.39 -23.23 -8.92
#